data_edd1b99069d150c976f424a5df0d374e
#
_entry.id   edd1b99069d150c976f424a5df0d374e
#
_cell.length_a   1.000
_cell.length_b   1.000
_cell.length_c   1.000
_cell.angle_alpha   90.00
_cell.angle_beta   90.00
_cell.angle_gamma   90.00
#
_symmetry.space_group_name_H-M   'P 1'
#
loop_
_entity.id
_entity.type
_entity.pdbx_description
1 polymer ?
#
loop_
_entity_poly.entity_id
_entity_poly.type
_entity_poly.pdbx_seq_one_letter_code
_entity_poly.pdbx_strand_id
1 'polypeptide(L)'
;MAVITARVSPLAELVYSMLPRPKITEILDEVNSWTTFTRHFSHIKNDITRPDTRLLLTTILADGITLGLTKMAEACPGSTKSSLEDIQAWYIRDETYSAALAELVNAQGKSPLAAFWGDGTTSSSDGQNFRTGSSGRYGGQVNPKYGQEPGRQFYTHISDQYSPFYTCIISRVRDSTHVLDGLLYHESDLEIREHYTDTAGFTDHVFALMHLMGFAFCPRIRNLHDKKLFIKGKADQYLALQSLISTTSLNLKEIEIHWREVLRLATSIKQ
;
A
#
# COMPACT_ATOMS: atom_id res chain seq x y z
N MET A 1 -29.32 15.03 -2.08
CA MET A 1 -28.56 13.81 -2.31
C MET A 1 -29.40 12.65 -2.85
N ALA A 2 -30.57 12.30 -2.27
CA ALA A 2 -31.39 11.17 -2.71
C ALA A 2 -31.87 11.20 -4.19
N VAL A 3 -32.11 12.39 -4.78
CA VAL A 3 -32.61 12.51 -6.16
C VAL A 3 -31.53 12.24 -7.21
N ILE A 4 -30.26 12.50 -6.89
CA ILE A 4 -29.13 12.22 -7.79
C ILE A 4 -28.87 10.71 -7.83
N THR A 5 -28.95 10.03 -6.68
CA THR A 5 -28.75 8.57 -6.57
C THR A 5 -29.79 7.78 -7.37
N ALA A 6 -31.05 8.23 -7.38
CA ALA A 6 -32.12 7.55 -8.11
C ALA A 6 -32.01 7.66 -9.65
N ARG A 7 -31.33 8.70 -10.18
CA ARG A 7 -31.08 8.85 -11.61
C ARG A 7 -29.81 8.15 -12.10
N VAL A 8 -28.82 7.99 -11.23
CA VAL A 8 -27.54 7.32 -11.55
C VAL A 8 -27.68 5.80 -11.56
N SER A 9 -28.58 5.24 -10.73
CA SER A 9 -28.75 3.79 -10.63
C SER A 9 -29.10 3.09 -11.95
N PRO A 10 -30.08 3.55 -12.76
CA PRO A 10 -30.40 2.89 -14.03
C PRO A 10 -29.27 3.02 -15.08
N LEU A 11 -28.55 4.14 -15.08
CA LEU A 11 -27.40 4.34 -15.96
C LEU A 11 -26.24 3.41 -15.54
N ALA A 12 -25.97 3.30 -14.26
CA ALA A 12 -24.97 2.40 -13.75
C ALA A 12 -25.29 0.93 -14.09
N GLU A 13 -26.54 0.49 -13.91
CA GLU A 13 -26.98 -0.85 -14.28
C GLU A 13 -26.82 -1.12 -15.78
N LEU A 14 -27.18 -0.15 -16.62
CA LEU A 14 -26.98 -0.25 -18.06
C LEU A 14 -25.51 -0.40 -18.42
N VAL A 15 -24.63 0.47 -17.88
CA VAL A 15 -23.18 0.41 -18.12
C VAL A 15 -22.59 -0.91 -17.62
N TYR A 16 -22.96 -1.36 -16.42
CA TYR A 16 -22.51 -2.65 -15.91
C TYR A 16 -22.98 -3.84 -16.76
N SER A 17 -24.17 -3.76 -17.35
CA SER A 17 -24.67 -4.81 -18.24
C SER A 17 -23.88 -4.91 -19.56
N MET A 18 -23.22 -3.83 -19.97
CA MET A 18 -22.38 -3.78 -21.18
C MET A 18 -20.96 -4.30 -20.94
N LEU A 19 -20.50 -4.36 -19.69
CA LEU A 19 -19.16 -4.83 -19.36
C LEU A 19 -19.08 -6.36 -19.48
N PRO A 20 -18.00 -6.91 -20.02
CA PRO A 20 -17.76 -8.35 -20.01
C PRO A 20 -17.64 -8.84 -18.56
N ARG A 21 -17.99 -10.11 -18.34
CA ARG A 21 -17.88 -10.79 -17.02
C ARG A 21 -16.85 -11.91 -17.10
N PRO A 22 -15.56 -11.58 -17.28
CA PRO A 22 -14.51 -12.58 -17.36
C PRO A 22 -14.34 -13.30 -16.01
N LYS A 23 -13.90 -14.54 -16.04
CA LYS A 23 -13.48 -15.26 -14.84
C LYS A 23 -12.14 -14.72 -14.34
N ILE A 24 -11.89 -14.80 -13.05
CA ILE A 24 -10.62 -14.35 -12.47
C ILE A 24 -9.41 -15.06 -13.10
N THR A 25 -9.56 -16.32 -13.49
CA THR A 25 -8.53 -17.08 -14.19
C THR A 25 -8.22 -16.52 -15.58
N GLU A 26 -9.24 -16.07 -16.31
CA GLU A 26 -9.09 -15.42 -17.61
C GLU A 26 -8.39 -14.08 -17.48
N ILE A 27 -8.75 -13.30 -16.44
CA ILE A 27 -8.09 -12.02 -16.14
C ILE A 27 -6.60 -12.23 -15.83
N LEU A 28 -6.26 -13.23 -15.00
CA LEU A 28 -4.86 -13.51 -14.65
C LEU A 28 -4.03 -13.90 -15.89
N ASP A 29 -4.58 -14.75 -16.74
CA ASP A 29 -3.92 -15.17 -17.99
C ASP A 29 -3.74 -14.01 -18.96
N GLU A 30 -4.79 -13.20 -19.15
CA GLU A 30 -4.77 -12.05 -20.04
C GLU A 30 -3.78 -10.98 -19.55
N VAL A 31 -3.82 -10.63 -18.27
CA VAL A 31 -2.87 -9.67 -17.68
C VAL A 31 -1.45 -10.19 -17.76
N ASN A 32 -1.24 -11.48 -17.54
CA ASN A 32 0.09 -12.07 -17.73
C ASN A 32 0.56 -12.02 -19.19
N SER A 33 -0.34 -12.18 -20.16
CA SER A 33 0.01 -12.05 -21.57
C SER A 33 0.46 -10.64 -21.94
N TRP A 34 -0.07 -9.60 -21.28
CA TRP A 34 0.30 -8.20 -21.52
C TRP A 34 1.58 -7.78 -20.82
N THR A 35 1.80 -8.26 -19.57
CA THR A 35 2.84 -7.77 -18.68
C THR A 35 3.98 -8.74 -18.46
N THR A 36 3.73 -10.03 -18.67
CA THR A 36 4.66 -11.11 -18.32
C THR A 36 5.12 -11.06 -16.85
N PHE A 37 4.25 -10.58 -15.93
CA PHE A 37 4.59 -10.42 -14.52
C PHE A 37 5.07 -11.72 -13.84
N THR A 38 4.65 -12.86 -14.35
CA THR A 38 5.10 -14.16 -13.85
C THR A 38 6.60 -14.41 -14.00
N ARG A 39 7.30 -13.62 -14.83
CA ARG A 39 8.76 -13.68 -14.99
C ARG A 39 9.54 -13.39 -13.71
N HIS A 40 8.93 -12.66 -12.77
CA HIS A 40 9.55 -12.31 -11.51
C HIS A 40 9.58 -13.46 -10.49
N PHE A 41 8.78 -14.49 -10.70
CA PHE A 41 8.77 -15.67 -9.83
C PHE A 41 9.87 -16.63 -10.20
N SER A 42 11.07 -16.40 -9.70
CA SER A 42 12.25 -17.24 -9.89
C SER A 42 12.44 -18.22 -8.74
N HIS A 43 13.11 -19.34 -9.01
CA HIS A 43 13.42 -20.35 -8.00
C HIS A 43 14.43 -19.79 -6.98
N ILE A 44 14.21 -19.99 -5.67
CA ILE A 44 15.02 -19.41 -4.59
C ILE A 44 16.52 -19.76 -4.66
N LYS A 45 16.87 -20.91 -5.23
CA LYS A 45 18.26 -21.35 -5.37
C LYS A 45 18.87 -21.06 -6.74
N ASN A 46 18.03 -20.75 -7.73
CA ASN A 46 18.47 -20.64 -9.12
C ASN A 46 17.50 -19.71 -9.88
N ASP A 47 17.91 -18.48 -10.10
CA ASP A 47 17.10 -17.47 -10.79
C ASP A 47 16.80 -17.79 -12.26
N ILE A 48 17.45 -18.79 -12.85
CA ILE A 48 17.26 -19.17 -14.24
C ILE A 48 16.00 -20.04 -14.41
N THR A 49 15.72 -20.92 -13.43
CA THR A 49 14.59 -21.84 -13.51
C THR A 49 13.27 -21.10 -13.32
N ARG A 50 12.36 -21.24 -14.27
CA ARG A 50 11.00 -20.69 -14.21
C ARG A 50 9.99 -21.80 -13.93
N PRO A 51 8.95 -21.52 -13.15
CA PRO A 51 7.90 -22.49 -12.91
C PRO A 51 6.98 -22.64 -14.12
N ASP A 52 6.21 -23.72 -14.16
CA ASP A 52 5.08 -23.81 -15.07
C ASP A 52 4.09 -22.65 -14.76
N THR A 53 3.82 -21.83 -15.77
CA THR A 53 3.00 -20.62 -15.63
C THR A 53 1.60 -20.93 -15.11
N ARG A 54 0.99 -22.03 -15.58
CA ARG A 54 -0.35 -22.41 -15.16
C ARG A 54 -0.39 -22.81 -13.69
N LEU A 55 0.59 -23.61 -13.24
CA LEU A 55 0.71 -23.98 -11.83
C LEU A 55 0.98 -22.77 -10.95
N LEU A 56 1.83 -21.84 -11.41
CA LEU A 56 2.12 -20.59 -10.70
C LEU A 56 0.85 -19.74 -10.54
N LEU A 57 0.13 -19.45 -11.62
CA LEU A 57 -1.10 -18.66 -11.58
C LEU A 57 -2.18 -19.34 -10.71
N THR A 58 -2.26 -20.68 -10.75
CA THR A 58 -3.16 -21.46 -9.90
C THR A 58 -2.79 -21.31 -8.43
N THR A 59 -1.49 -21.32 -8.10
CA THR A 59 -1.00 -21.14 -6.72
C THR A 59 -1.25 -19.72 -6.22
N ILE A 60 -0.96 -18.70 -7.05
CA ILE A 60 -1.25 -17.29 -6.73
C ILE A 60 -2.75 -17.09 -6.49
N LEU A 61 -3.60 -17.69 -7.32
CA LEU A 61 -5.04 -17.63 -7.14
C LEU A 61 -5.49 -18.29 -5.83
N ALA A 62 -4.92 -19.45 -5.48
CA ALA A 62 -5.22 -20.14 -4.23
C ALA A 62 -4.92 -19.28 -3.00
N ASP A 63 -3.81 -18.54 -3.03
CA ASP A 63 -3.42 -17.61 -1.98
C ASP A 63 -4.36 -16.39 -1.95
N GLY A 64 -4.62 -15.78 -3.10
CA GLY A 64 -5.43 -14.58 -3.22
C GLY A 64 -6.90 -14.74 -2.80
N ILE A 65 -7.50 -15.90 -3.05
CA ILE A 65 -8.88 -16.20 -2.63
C ILE A 65 -8.98 -16.97 -1.30
N THR A 66 -7.85 -17.20 -0.63
CA THR A 66 -7.76 -17.93 0.65
C THR A 66 -8.39 -19.33 0.62
N LEU A 67 -8.42 -19.97 -0.56
CA LEU A 67 -9.02 -21.30 -0.74
C LEU A 67 -8.15 -22.41 -0.13
N GLY A 68 -6.85 -22.21 -0.13
CA GLY A 68 -5.84 -23.17 0.26
C GLY A 68 -5.53 -24.23 -0.82
N LEU A 69 -4.29 -24.73 -0.81
CA LEU A 69 -3.76 -25.57 -1.90
C LEU A 69 -4.48 -26.91 -2.06
N THR A 70 -4.99 -27.50 -0.97
CA THR A 70 -5.72 -28.78 -1.04
C THR A 70 -7.00 -28.63 -1.85
N LYS A 71 -7.83 -27.66 -1.52
CA LYS A 71 -9.09 -27.40 -2.24
C LYS A 71 -8.83 -26.91 -3.67
N MET A 72 -7.77 -26.14 -3.86
CA MET A 72 -7.40 -25.69 -5.19
C MET A 72 -6.99 -26.86 -6.10
N ALA A 73 -6.22 -27.81 -5.60
CA ALA A 73 -5.83 -29.02 -6.35
C ALA A 73 -7.07 -29.88 -6.73
N GLU A 74 -8.06 -29.97 -5.83
CA GLU A 74 -9.33 -30.65 -6.11
C GLU A 74 -10.16 -29.94 -7.20
N ALA A 75 -10.11 -28.60 -7.22
CA ALA A 75 -10.88 -27.77 -8.16
C ALA A 75 -10.24 -27.64 -9.54
N CYS A 76 -8.92 -27.84 -9.64
CA CYS A 76 -8.14 -27.61 -10.88
C CYS A 76 -7.58 -28.91 -11.45
N PRO A 77 -8.21 -29.51 -12.49
CA PRO A 77 -7.67 -30.68 -13.15
C PRO A 77 -6.24 -30.49 -13.67
N GLY A 78 -5.38 -31.46 -13.43
CA GLY A 78 -3.97 -31.41 -13.81
C GLY A 78 -3.03 -30.74 -12.79
N SER A 79 -3.57 -30.27 -11.65
CA SER A 79 -2.78 -29.80 -10.52
C SER A 79 -2.87 -30.80 -9.37
N THR A 80 -1.75 -31.05 -8.70
CA THR A 80 -1.72 -31.85 -7.47
C THR A 80 -1.36 -30.93 -6.30
N LYS A 81 -1.77 -31.30 -5.09
CA LYS A 81 -1.39 -30.57 -3.90
C LYS A 81 0.13 -30.42 -3.78
N SER A 82 0.88 -31.50 -4.04
CA SER A 82 2.34 -31.49 -3.99
C SER A 82 2.95 -30.51 -5.01
N SER A 83 2.44 -30.47 -6.25
CA SER A 83 2.96 -29.55 -7.27
C SER A 83 2.69 -28.06 -6.90
N LEU A 84 1.55 -27.77 -6.27
CA LEU A 84 1.26 -26.41 -5.80
C LEU A 84 2.09 -26.04 -4.56
N GLU A 85 2.32 -26.98 -3.64
CA GLU A 85 3.21 -26.79 -2.49
C GLU A 85 4.67 -26.54 -2.94
N ASP A 86 5.14 -27.22 -3.96
CA ASP A 86 6.48 -27.00 -4.54
C ASP A 86 6.59 -25.58 -5.14
N ILE A 87 5.58 -25.15 -5.91
CA ILE A 87 5.54 -23.79 -6.45
C ILE A 87 5.56 -22.75 -5.31
N GLN A 88 4.71 -22.93 -4.30
CA GLN A 88 4.62 -21.99 -3.17
C GLN A 88 5.95 -21.94 -2.40
N ALA A 89 6.59 -23.08 -2.15
CA ALA A 89 7.81 -23.15 -1.35
C ALA A 89 9.05 -22.58 -2.06
N TRP A 90 9.16 -22.76 -3.38
CA TRP A 90 10.37 -22.43 -4.12
C TRP A 90 10.33 -21.17 -4.95
N TYR A 91 9.13 -20.67 -5.30
CA TYR A 91 8.99 -19.53 -6.22
C TYR A 91 8.23 -18.35 -5.64
N ILE A 92 7.36 -18.57 -4.64
CA ILE A 92 6.52 -17.51 -4.05
C ILE A 92 7.15 -17.02 -2.76
N ARG A 93 7.48 -15.73 -2.71
CA ARG A 93 8.00 -14.99 -1.57
C ARG A 93 7.74 -13.51 -1.73
N ASP A 94 7.91 -12.74 -0.65
CA ASP A 94 7.56 -11.32 -0.62
C ASP A 94 8.27 -10.53 -1.73
N GLU A 95 9.57 -10.78 -1.98
CA GLU A 95 10.35 -10.10 -3.02
C GLU A 95 9.81 -10.39 -4.42
N THR A 96 9.38 -11.64 -4.71
CA THR A 96 8.82 -11.97 -6.02
C THR A 96 7.44 -11.37 -6.24
N TYR A 97 6.65 -11.24 -5.17
CA TYR A 97 5.38 -10.51 -5.23
C TYR A 97 5.61 -9.01 -5.44
N SER A 98 6.58 -8.40 -4.74
CA SER A 98 6.89 -6.98 -4.89
C SER A 98 7.32 -6.63 -6.31
N ALA A 99 8.24 -7.40 -6.88
CA ALA A 99 8.70 -7.21 -8.25
C ALA A 99 7.58 -7.42 -9.29
N ALA A 100 6.74 -8.45 -9.10
CA ALA A 100 5.58 -8.70 -9.96
C ALA A 100 4.54 -7.57 -9.85
N LEU A 101 4.29 -7.06 -8.64
CA LEU A 101 3.39 -5.94 -8.40
C LEU A 101 3.90 -4.68 -9.09
N ALA A 102 5.19 -4.37 -8.98
CA ALA A 102 5.79 -3.22 -9.67
C ALA A 102 5.59 -3.28 -11.19
N GLU A 103 5.73 -4.45 -11.81
CA GLU A 103 5.45 -4.66 -13.23
C GLU A 103 3.99 -4.31 -13.59
N LEU A 104 3.04 -4.78 -12.77
CA LEU A 104 1.62 -4.50 -12.97
C LEU A 104 1.30 -3.02 -12.81
N VAL A 105 1.87 -2.36 -11.79
CA VAL A 105 1.71 -0.92 -11.54
C VAL A 105 2.25 -0.11 -12.71
N ASN A 106 3.44 -0.45 -13.21
CA ASN A 106 4.06 0.22 -14.34
C ASN A 106 3.27 0.03 -15.65
N ALA A 107 2.69 -1.15 -15.85
CA ALA A 107 1.82 -1.42 -16.98
C ALA A 107 0.52 -0.63 -16.89
N GLN A 108 -0.11 -0.55 -15.71
CA GLN A 108 -1.32 0.23 -15.48
C GLN A 108 -1.06 1.72 -15.69
N GLY A 109 0.05 2.27 -15.20
CA GLY A 109 0.41 3.67 -15.37
C GLY A 109 0.55 4.10 -16.84
N LYS A 110 0.84 3.17 -17.75
CA LYS A 110 0.88 3.40 -19.21
C LYS A 110 -0.50 3.37 -19.86
N SER A 111 -1.54 2.94 -19.16
CA SER A 111 -2.90 2.89 -19.68
C SER A 111 -3.51 4.28 -19.79
N PRO A 112 -4.13 4.65 -20.93
CA PRO A 112 -4.86 5.92 -21.03
C PRO A 112 -5.99 6.07 -20.00
N LEU A 113 -6.58 4.96 -19.55
CA LEU A 113 -7.61 4.96 -18.51
C LEU A 113 -7.05 5.34 -17.14
N ALA A 114 -5.82 4.94 -16.82
CA ALA A 114 -5.18 5.31 -15.56
C ALA A 114 -5.00 6.84 -15.46
N ALA A 115 -4.61 7.49 -16.55
CA ALA A 115 -4.44 8.94 -16.60
C ALA A 115 -5.75 9.73 -16.37
N PHE A 116 -6.91 9.09 -16.56
CA PHE A 116 -8.20 9.70 -16.23
C PHE A 116 -8.40 9.89 -14.72
N TRP A 117 -7.80 9.03 -13.90
CA TRP A 117 -7.93 9.06 -12.44
C TRP A 117 -6.87 9.94 -11.76
N GLY A 118 -5.66 9.97 -12.30
CA GLY A 118 -4.56 10.73 -11.76
C GLY A 118 -3.29 10.61 -12.60
N ASP A 119 -2.27 11.36 -12.22
CA ASP A 119 -0.98 11.39 -12.92
C ASP A 119 0.09 10.48 -12.28
N GLY A 120 -0.27 9.75 -11.23
CA GLY A 120 0.64 8.85 -10.51
C GLY A 120 1.54 9.55 -9.50
N THR A 121 1.31 10.84 -9.22
CA THR A 121 2.15 11.60 -8.26
C THR A 121 1.56 11.66 -6.85
N THR A 122 0.30 11.29 -6.69
CA THR A 122 -0.42 11.31 -5.43
C THR A 122 -0.68 9.88 -4.94
N SER A 123 -0.58 9.68 -3.63
CA SER A 123 -0.85 8.37 -3.02
C SER A 123 -1.52 8.48 -1.66
N SER A 124 -2.08 7.38 -1.22
CA SER A 124 -2.60 7.22 0.14
C SER A 124 -2.20 5.89 0.73
N SER A 125 -2.18 5.80 2.05
CA SER A 125 -1.93 4.51 2.74
C SER A 125 -2.85 4.31 3.93
N ASP A 126 -3.16 3.04 4.19
CA ASP A 126 -3.99 2.63 5.31
C ASP A 126 -3.65 1.21 5.77
N GLY A 127 -3.97 0.94 7.04
CA GLY A 127 -3.79 -0.34 7.69
C GLY A 127 -5.07 -1.16 7.71
N GLN A 128 -5.04 -2.39 7.18
CA GLN A 128 -6.15 -3.32 7.23
C GLN A 128 -5.81 -4.55 8.07
N ASN A 129 -6.68 -4.89 9.04
CA ASN A 129 -6.49 -6.05 9.89
C ASN A 129 -7.32 -7.24 9.40
N PHE A 130 -6.66 -8.38 9.23
CA PHE A 130 -7.28 -9.66 8.87
C PHE A 130 -7.19 -10.62 10.06
N ARG A 131 -8.32 -11.20 10.44
CA ARG A 131 -8.37 -12.23 11.48
C ARG A 131 -7.71 -13.50 10.97
N THR A 132 -6.90 -14.12 11.81
CA THR A 132 -6.26 -15.40 11.50
C THR A 132 -6.70 -16.46 12.48
N GLY A 133 -6.83 -17.71 12.01
CA GLY A 133 -7.08 -18.83 12.90
C GLY A 133 -5.92 -19.05 13.88
N SER A 134 -6.20 -19.60 15.05
CA SER A 134 -5.23 -19.85 16.13
C SER A 134 -4.11 -20.84 15.78
N SER A 135 -4.27 -21.63 14.71
CA SER A 135 -3.38 -22.74 14.33
C SER A 135 -2.54 -22.50 13.07
N GLY A 136 -2.49 -21.28 12.55
CA GLY A 136 -1.72 -20.99 11.34
C GLY A 136 -0.19 -21.00 11.58
N ARG A 137 0.58 -21.49 10.60
CA ARG A 137 2.05 -21.53 10.56
C ARG A 137 2.70 -20.15 10.89
N TYR A 138 1.93 -19.09 10.71
CA TYR A 138 2.28 -17.71 11.01
C TYR A 138 1.29 -17.13 12.02
N GLY A 139 1.27 -17.64 13.26
CA GLY A 139 0.33 -17.22 14.29
C GLY A 139 0.04 -15.71 14.29
N GLY A 140 -1.23 -15.35 14.23
CA GLY A 140 -1.65 -13.96 14.33
C GLY A 140 -1.32 -13.38 15.71
N GLN A 141 -1.10 -12.07 15.77
CA GLN A 141 -0.93 -11.36 17.03
C GLN A 141 -2.24 -10.70 17.43
N VAL A 142 -2.54 -10.70 18.73
CA VAL A 142 -3.69 -9.96 19.25
C VAL A 142 -3.35 -8.47 19.27
N ASN A 143 -4.09 -7.67 18.52
CA ASN A 143 -4.01 -6.22 18.57
C ASN A 143 -5.26 -5.67 19.27
N PRO A 144 -5.14 -5.09 20.48
CA PRO A 144 -6.29 -4.60 21.26
C PRO A 144 -7.15 -3.55 20.53
N LYS A 145 -6.60 -2.84 19.53
CA LYS A 145 -7.34 -1.89 18.67
C LYS A 145 -8.46 -2.61 17.88
N TYR A 146 -8.24 -3.86 17.51
CA TYR A 146 -9.16 -4.65 16.66
C TYR A 146 -9.85 -5.80 17.40
N GLY A 147 -9.64 -5.94 18.70
CA GLY A 147 -10.28 -6.95 19.57
C GLY A 147 -9.30 -7.92 20.21
N GLN A 148 -9.82 -9.05 20.70
CA GLN A 148 -9.03 -10.07 21.41
C GLN A 148 -8.63 -11.26 20.52
N GLU A 149 -9.08 -11.27 19.27
CA GLU A 149 -8.76 -12.36 18.34
C GLU A 149 -7.40 -12.10 17.65
N PRO A 150 -6.62 -13.16 17.39
CA PRO A 150 -5.37 -13.01 16.65
C PRO A 150 -5.65 -12.58 15.21
N GLY A 151 -4.82 -11.66 14.71
CA GLY A 151 -4.93 -11.14 13.36
C GLY A 151 -3.56 -10.74 12.82
N ARG A 152 -3.52 -10.43 11.52
CA ARG A 152 -2.39 -9.79 10.86
C ARG A 152 -2.85 -8.48 10.26
N GLN A 153 -2.05 -7.46 10.43
CA GLN A 153 -2.31 -6.16 9.86
C GLN A 153 -1.42 -5.98 8.63
N PHE A 154 -2.04 -5.61 7.53
CA PHE A 154 -1.36 -5.22 6.29
C PHE A 154 -1.44 -3.71 6.18
N TYR A 155 -0.32 -3.09 5.82
CA TYR A 155 -0.26 -1.67 5.54
C TYR A 155 0.00 -1.48 4.05
N THR A 156 -0.95 -0.86 3.35
CA THR A 156 -0.96 -0.78 1.89
C THR A 156 -0.92 0.65 1.42
N HIS A 157 -0.09 0.93 0.42
CA HIS A 157 -0.02 2.20 -0.28
C HIS A 157 -0.67 2.07 -1.66
N ILE A 158 -1.52 3.03 -2.01
CA ILE A 158 -2.29 3.06 -3.25
C ILE A 158 -2.07 4.40 -3.93
N SER A 159 -1.79 4.39 -5.23
CA SER A 159 -1.68 5.61 -6.04
C SER A 159 -3.07 6.17 -6.40
N ASP A 160 -3.12 7.42 -6.86
CA ASP A 160 -4.31 8.08 -7.42
C ASP A 160 -4.85 7.37 -8.67
N GLN A 161 -4.04 6.55 -9.31
CA GLN A 161 -4.42 5.66 -10.42
C GLN A 161 -5.03 4.33 -9.96
N TYR A 162 -5.40 4.21 -8.68
CA TYR A 162 -5.93 3.00 -8.04
C TYR A 162 -5.01 1.78 -8.09
N SER A 163 -3.70 1.99 -8.24
CA SER A 163 -2.71 0.92 -8.17
C SER A 163 -2.18 0.77 -6.75
N PRO A 164 -2.40 -0.36 -6.07
CA PRO A 164 -1.64 -0.70 -4.88
C PRO A 164 -0.19 -0.97 -5.30
N PHE A 165 0.75 -0.15 -4.83
CA PHE A 165 2.14 -0.23 -5.27
C PHE A 165 3.11 -0.72 -4.19
N TYR A 166 2.65 -0.80 -2.95
CA TYR A 166 3.42 -1.35 -1.84
C TYR A 166 2.49 -1.91 -0.78
N THR A 167 2.84 -3.06 -0.22
CA THR A 167 2.14 -3.66 0.92
C THR A 167 3.14 -4.36 1.82
N CYS A 168 3.06 -4.14 3.12
CA CYS A 168 3.85 -4.86 4.10
C CYS A 168 2.98 -5.40 5.24
N ILE A 169 3.47 -6.46 5.89
CA ILE A 169 2.85 -6.99 7.10
C ILE A 169 3.43 -6.22 8.28
N ILE A 170 2.57 -5.55 9.03
CA ILE A 170 2.97 -4.82 10.22
C ILE A 170 2.61 -5.59 11.49
N SER A 171 3.48 -5.50 12.48
CA SER A 171 3.24 -6.00 13.82
C SER A 171 2.48 -4.95 14.65
N ARG A 172 2.41 -5.09 15.97
CA ARG A 172 1.72 -4.18 16.90
C ARG A 172 2.18 -2.72 16.89
N VAL A 173 3.09 -2.35 16.02
CA VAL A 173 3.62 -0.99 15.89
C VAL A 173 2.56 -0.08 15.28
N ARG A 174 2.65 1.21 15.55
CA ARG A 174 1.74 2.21 14.99
C ARG A 174 1.91 2.32 13.48
N ASP A 175 0.82 2.52 12.76
CA ASP A 175 0.80 2.69 11.31
C ASP A 175 1.77 3.78 10.83
N SER A 176 1.94 4.84 11.63
CA SER A 176 2.83 5.97 11.34
C SER A 176 4.29 5.60 11.09
N THR A 177 4.79 4.48 11.61
CA THR A 177 6.17 4.03 11.36
C THR A 177 6.37 3.43 9.97
N HIS A 178 5.28 3.05 9.29
CA HIS A 178 5.30 2.40 7.98
C HIS A 178 4.87 3.33 6.82
N VAL A 179 4.52 4.59 7.14
CA VAL A 179 4.10 5.56 6.13
C VAL A 179 5.21 5.83 5.11
N LEU A 180 6.47 5.92 5.55
CA LEU A 180 7.60 6.16 4.66
C LEU A 180 8.06 4.91 3.90
N ASP A 181 7.86 3.71 4.44
CA ASP A 181 8.36 2.48 3.85
C ASP A 181 7.91 2.33 2.39
N GLY A 182 6.61 2.49 2.14
CA GLY A 182 6.06 2.37 0.80
C GLY A 182 6.47 3.48 -0.16
N LEU A 183 6.89 4.63 0.35
CA LEU A 183 7.34 5.74 -0.49
C LEU A 183 8.82 5.64 -0.85
N LEU A 184 9.62 4.94 -0.04
CA LEU A 184 11.05 4.78 -0.24
C LEU A 184 11.42 3.45 -0.89
N TYR A 185 10.63 2.40 -0.67
CA TYR A 185 11.02 1.02 -1.01
C TYR A 185 10.08 0.33 -2.00
N HIS A 186 9.18 1.06 -2.68
CA HIS A 186 8.43 0.47 -3.78
C HIS A 186 9.34 0.30 -5.03
N GLU A 187 9.11 -0.76 -5.77
CA GLU A 187 9.92 -1.11 -6.95
C GLU A 187 9.33 -0.58 -8.28
N SER A 188 8.21 0.17 -8.22
CA SER A 188 7.54 0.73 -9.39
C SER A 188 8.16 2.06 -9.85
N ASP A 189 7.85 2.47 -11.08
CA ASP A 189 8.30 3.73 -11.70
C ASP A 189 7.50 4.95 -11.23
N LEU A 190 6.63 4.84 -10.23
CA LEU A 190 5.83 5.94 -9.71
C LEU A 190 6.71 7.02 -9.06
N GLU A 191 6.47 8.27 -9.39
CA GLU A 191 7.11 9.43 -8.78
C GLU A 191 6.20 10.12 -7.77
N ILE A 192 5.95 9.47 -6.64
CA ILE A 192 5.06 10.01 -5.62
C ILE A 192 5.65 11.30 -5.03
N ARG A 193 4.83 12.36 -5.00
CA ARG A 193 5.17 13.67 -4.45
C ARG A 193 4.28 14.06 -3.27
N GLU A 194 3.04 13.58 -3.27
CA GLU A 194 2.04 13.92 -2.26
C GLU A 194 1.44 12.65 -1.67
N HIS A 195 1.35 12.59 -0.33
CA HIS A 195 0.89 11.39 0.37
C HIS A 195 -0.13 11.69 1.46
N TYR A 196 -1.22 10.94 1.43
CA TYR A 196 -2.35 11.05 2.34
C TYR A 196 -2.42 9.87 3.30
N THR A 197 -2.78 10.12 4.57
CA THR A 197 -3.08 9.07 5.54
C THR A 197 -4.30 9.44 6.38
N ASP A 198 -4.86 8.43 7.04
CA ASP A 198 -5.79 8.64 8.13
C ASP A 198 -5.08 9.23 9.37
N THR A 199 -5.83 9.38 10.47
CA THR A 199 -5.29 9.92 11.72
C THR A 199 -4.27 9.01 12.42
N ALA A 200 -4.21 7.73 12.10
CA ALA A 200 -3.26 6.78 12.68
C ALA A 200 -1.85 6.91 12.08
N GLY A 201 -1.77 7.37 10.82
CA GLY A 201 -0.51 7.64 10.14
C GLY A 201 0.19 8.92 10.58
N PHE A 202 -0.51 9.83 11.28
CA PHE A 202 0.03 11.12 11.67
C PHE A 202 0.85 11.06 12.96
N THR A 203 2.09 11.57 12.91
CA THR A 203 2.86 12.08 14.05
C THR A 203 3.72 13.26 13.59
N ASP A 204 4.10 14.14 14.53
CA ASP A 204 4.95 15.29 14.20
C ASP A 204 6.32 14.83 13.62
N HIS A 205 6.85 13.70 14.08
CA HIS A 205 8.09 13.13 13.57
C HIS A 205 7.96 12.67 12.11
N VAL A 206 6.89 11.94 11.78
CA VAL A 206 6.63 11.50 10.40
C VAL A 206 6.43 12.71 9.51
N PHE A 207 5.68 13.71 9.96
CA PHE A 207 5.48 14.95 9.20
C PHE A 207 6.80 15.64 8.87
N ALA A 208 7.70 15.77 9.86
CA ALA A 208 9.02 16.36 9.66
C ALA A 208 9.90 15.53 8.72
N LEU A 209 9.91 14.20 8.88
CA LEU A 209 10.68 13.31 8.02
C LEU A 209 10.20 13.36 6.56
N MET A 210 8.89 13.33 6.34
CA MET A 210 8.29 13.45 5.00
C MET A 210 8.76 14.71 4.30
N HIS A 211 8.72 15.86 5.01
CA HIS A 211 9.22 17.11 4.48
C HIS A 211 10.72 17.07 4.13
N LEU A 212 11.55 16.51 5.01
CA LEU A 212 13.00 16.35 4.77
C LEU A 212 13.31 15.42 3.59
N MET A 213 12.45 14.44 3.32
CA MET A 213 12.57 13.52 2.19
C MET A 213 12.02 14.10 0.88
N GLY A 214 11.35 15.25 0.93
CA GLY A 214 10.81 15.94 -0.24
C GLY A 214 9.37 15.59 -0.58
N PHE A 215 8.65 14.89 0.32
CA PHE A 215 7.23 14.57 0.15
C PHE A 215 6.33 15.63 0.76
N ALA A 216 5.25 15.99 0.08
CA ALA A 216 4.14 16.73 0.64
C ALA A 216 3.24 15.77 1.42
N PHE A 217 3.30 15.83 2.74
CA PHE A 217 2.52 14.95 3.60
C PHE A 217 1.19 15.59 4.01
N CYS A 218 0.09 14.98 3.65
CA CYS A 218 -1.28 15.47 3.83
C CYS A 218 -2.10 14.52 4.74
N PRO A 219 -1.71 14.33 6.00
CA PRO A 219 -2.41 13.44 6.91
C PRO A 219 -3.72 14.06 7.38
N ARG A 220 -4.70 13.21 7.68
CA ARG A 220 -5.85 13.64 8.45
C ARG A 220 -5.45 13.86 9.90
N ILE A 221 -5.58 15.08 10.39
CA ILE A 221 -5.24 15.44 11.77
C ILE A 221 -6.48 15.37 12.65
N ARG A 222 -6.44 14.53 13.69
CA ARG A 222 -7.51 14.39 14.66
C ARG A 222 -7.58 15.66 15.53
N ASN A 223 -8.81 16.12 15.83
CA ASN A 223 -9.06 17.28 16.69
C ASN A 223 -8.27 18.53 16.24
N LEU A 224 -8.38 18.88 14.97
CA LEU A 224 -7.64 20.01 14.40
C LEU A 224 -7.81 21.31 15.18
N HIS A 225 -8.98 21.52 15.82
CA HIS A 225 -9.28 22.70 16.65
C HIS A 225 -8.38 22.79 17.89
N ASP A 226 -7.85 21.68 18.40
CA ASP A 226 -6.92 21.63 19.55
C ASP A 226 -5.46 21.81 19.10
N LYS A 227 -5.18 21.71 17.81
CA LYS A 227 -3.83 21.84 17.28
C LYS A 227 -3.44 23.30 17.14
N LYS A 228 -2.16 23.59 17.40
CA LYS A 228 -1.60 24.92 17.27
C LYS A 228 -0.49 24.94 16.24
N LEU A 229 -0.44 26.03 15.49
CA LEU A 229 0.63 26.32 14.54
C LEU A 229 1.80 26.97 15.27
N PHE A 230 2.97 26.43 15.07
CA PHE A 230 4.22 27.05 15.49
C PHE A 230 4.77 27.86 14.33
N ILE A 231 4.98 29.14 14.54
CA ILE A 231 5.42 30.06 13.50
C ILE A 231 6.80 30.63 13.81
N LYS A 232 7.49 31.03 12.75
CA LYS A 232 8.69 31.85 12.85
C LYS A 232 8.27 33.34 12.91
N GLY A 233 8.65 34.04 13.98
CA GLY A 233 8.34 35.45 14.13
C GLY A 233 7.16 35.73 15.06
N LYS A 234 6.53 36.90 14.88
CA LYS A 234 5.46 37.39 15.75
C LYS A 234 4.09 37.03 15.19
N ALA A 235 3.14 36.71 16.08
CA ALA A 235 1.77 36.36 15.74
C ALA A 235 1.01 37.46 15.00
N ASP A 236 1.37 38.72 15.26
CA ASP A 236 0.77 39.94 14.66
C ASP A 236 0.90 39.97 13.13
N GLN A 237 1.87 39.25 12.58
CA GLN A 237 2.07 39.12 11.13
C GLN A 237 1.04 38.22 10.44
N TYR A 238 0.25 37.47 11.23
CA TYR A 238 -0.69 36.46 10.75
C TYR A 238 -2.07 36.66 11.38
N LEU A 239 -2.67 37.84 11.19
CA LEU A 239 -3.93 38.26 11.83
C LEU A 239 -5.06 37.24 11.67
N ALA A 240 -5.21 36.67 10.46
CA ALA A 240 -6.25 35.69 10.16
C ALA A 240 -6.04 34.32 10.84
N LEU A 241 -4.85 34.03 11.34
CA LEU A 241 -4.48 32.75 11.95
C LEU A 241 -4.22 32.83 13.46
N GLN A 242 -4.41 33.99 14.08
CA GLN A 242 -4.05 34.22 15.49
C GLN A 242 -4.65 33.19 16.46
N SER A 243 -5.87 32.75 16.24
CA SER A 243 -6.53 31.72 17.08
C SER A 243 -5.89 30.34 16.99
N LEU A 244 -5.16 30.07 15.91
CA LEU A 244 -4.49 28.80 15.66
C LEU A 244 -3.02 28.81 16.07
N ILE A 245 -2.43 29.99 16.29
CA ILE A 245 -1.00 30.12 16.60
C ILE A 245 -0.74 29.72 18.06
N SER A 246 0.35 28.99 18.26
CA SER A 246 0.84 28.65 19.59
C SER A 246 1.38 29.89 20.31
N THR A 247 1.15 29.96 21.62
CA THR A 247 1.79 30.95 22.48
C THR A 247 3.28 30.67 22.69
N THR A 248 3.73 29.44 22.40
CA THR A 248 5.13 29.03 22.48
C THR A 248 5.81 29.26 21.14
N SER A 249 6.92 29.97 21.13
CA SER A 249 7.74 30.17 19.92
C SER A 249 8.61 28.96 19.60
N LEU A 250 8.94 28.77 18.32
CA LEU A 250 9.92 27.77 17.90
C LEU A 250 11.32 28.16 18.40
N ASN A 251 12.04 27.19 18.97
CA ASN A 251 13.44 27.35 19.32
C ASN A 251 14.32 27.10 18.08
N LEU A 252 14.44 28.10 17.23
CA LEU A 252 15.25 28.00 16.00
C LEU A 252 16.73 27.71 16.28
N LYS A 253 17.26 28.22 17.40
CA LYS A 253 18.68 27.98 17.76
C LYS A 253 18.94 26.48 18.01
N GLU A 254 18.02 25.80 18.66
CA GLU A 254 18.09 24.36 18.88
C GLU A 254 18.09 23.59 17.56
N ILE A 255 17.22 23.98 16.64
CA ILE A 255 17.16 23.39 15.29
C ILE A 255 18.49 23.62 14.55
N GLU A 256 19.04 24.82 14.59
CA GLU A 256 20.32 25.16 13.93
C GLU A 256 21.49 24.35 14.50
N ILE A 257 21.58 24.21 15.82
CA ILE A 257 22.65 23.44 16.49
C ILE A 257 22.63 21.97 16.03
N HIS A 258 21.44 21.36 15.94
CA HIS A 258 21.29 19.95 15.63
C HIS A 258 21.03 19.66 14.14
N TRP A 259 21.02 20.68 13.28
CA TRP A 259 20.62 20.54 11.87
C TRP A 259 21.44 19.49 11.11
N ARG A 260 22.75 19.42 11.33
CA ARG A 260 23.63 18.43 10.69
C ARG A 260 23.27 17.00 11.08
N GLU A 261 22.91 16.77 12.35
CA GLU A 261 22.52 15.47 12.85
C GLU A 261 21.13 15.05 12.31
N VAL A 262 20.21 16.00 12.20
CA VAL A 262 18.89 15.77 11.59
C VAL A 262 19.04 15.36 10.12
N LEU A 263 19.86 16.07 9.35
CA LEU A 263 20.13 15.72 7.94
C LEU A 263 20.84 14.38 7.81
N ARG A 264 21.80 14.08 8.69
CA ARG A 264 22.48 12.78 8.70
C ARG A 264 21.50 11.63 8.95
N LEU A 265 20.61 11.79 9.93
CA LEU A 265 19.57 10.80 10.22
C LEU A 265 18.62 10.61 9.03
N ALA A 266 18.12 11.72 8.47
CA ALA A 266 17.24 11.67 7.30
C ALA A 266 17.91 10.97 6.11
N THR A 267 19.17 11.28 5.83
CA THR A 267 19.94 10.63 4.77
C THR A 267 20.13 9.13 5.03
N SER A 268 20.38 8.73 6.27
CA SER A 268 20.54 7.31 6.64
C SER A 268 19.25 6.52 6.51
N ILE A 269 18.08 7.15 6.65
CA ILE A 269 16.80 6.49 6.43
C ILE A 269 16.53 6.31 4.93
N LYS A 270 17.02 7.21 4.09
CA LYS A 270 16.83 7.16 2.64
C LYS A 270 17.74 6.15 1.92
N GLN A 271 18.86 5.75 2.54
CA GLN A 271 19.80 4.75 2.02
C GLN A 271 19.30 3.32 2.25
#